data_aec2865ecab16ad46eac5f805778b5fb
#
_entry.id   aec2865ecab16ad46eac5f805778b5fb
#
_cell.length_a   1.000
_cell.length_b   1.000
_cell.length_c   1.000
_cell.angle_alpha   90.00
_cell.angle_beta   90.00
_cell.angle_gamma   90.00
#
_symmetry.space_group_name_H-M   'P 1'
#
loop_
_entity.id
_entity.type
_entity.pdbx_description
1 polymer ?
#
loop_
_entity_poly.entity_id
_entity_poly.type
_entity_poly.pdbx_seq_one_letter_code
_entity_poly.pdbx_strand_id
1 'polypeptide(L)'
;MAGQVAPAVPMVLSAILWFVVLLSVCSVAYWTYLMIVGRRYESPPVEHDPSAVQVRLLSVDSARIVQESVDAIPDSITDRHVIAEEPMEIAGATVHVVPDAFECEAIRKGRALEWARRNVPCEREYVLYLDEDSIMTDFTGVPDADVVQYRERPRRSGSWLTYLAEIFRLGFQVEQRAFPSLSVPLYAWGGGIAIRNELEEHVTWETSTMIEDTTFVWNAAAEESLDFALATPKFDTQAPPTIRAMISQRSRWLAGSQQESGLLAPAYRFLTTVRNLAWALSPAVPFLTLVPLFVPGTIAFETAFQIVSIGVFSFVLVWSVLGVRYYDESWLVGLALLVLSPIVSLLHSLGAFVGLVSPPTDFSVTRKVKPELVERTEAEREAEGD
;
A
#
# COMPACT_ATOMS: atom_id res chain seq x y z
N MET A 1 44.80 25.72 12.70
CA MET A 1 44.54 26.07 11.29
C MET A 1 43.22 25.40 10.90
N ALA A 2 42.13 26.12 10.98
CA ALA A 2 40.86 25.63 10.43
C ALA A 2 40.97 25.75 8.91
N GLY A 3 41.03 24.56 8.21
CA GLY A 3 41.05 24.53 6.75
C GLY A 3 39.78 25.22 6.24
N GLN A 4 39.93 26.30 5.49
CA GLN A 4 38.84 26.91 4.76
C GLN A 4 38.33 25.88 3.77
N VAL A 5 37.14 25.31 4.02
CA VAL A 5 36.41 24.49 3.07
C VAL A 5 36.20 25.34 1.81
N ALA A 6 36.55 24.81 0.64
CA ALA A 6 36.40 25.56 -0.61
C ALA A 6 34.93 26.04 -0.74
N PRO A 7 34.67 27.30 -1.16
CA PRO A 7 33.34 27.92 -1.15
C PRO A 7 32.27 27.15 -1.97
N ALA A 8 32.70 26.28 -2.86
CA ALA A 8 31.81 25.44 -3.64
C ALA A 8 31.09 24.36 -2.82
N VAL A 9 31.70 23.82 -1.76
CA VAL A 9 31.11 22.72 -0.95
C VAL A 9 29.86 23.18 -0.17
N PRO A 10 29.87 24.31 0.54
CA PRO A 10 28.68 24.85 1.20
C PRO A 10 27.53 25.12 0.20
N MET A 11 27.86 25.66 -0.96
CA MET A 11 26.85 25.97 -1.98
C MET A 11 26.18 24.70 -2.53
N VAL A 12 26.94 23.66 -2.84
CA VAL A 12 26.41 22.36 -3.32
C VAL A 12 25.55 21.70 -2.22
N LEU A 13 26.04 21.66 -0.99
CA LEU A 13 25.27 21.13 0.15
C LEU A 13 23.94 21.87 0.35
N SER A 14 23.98 23.20 0.33
CA SER A 14 22.79 24.04 0.44
C SER A 14 21.80 23.74 -0.68
N ALA A 15 22.25 23.58 -1.92
CA ALA A 15 21.40 23.26 -3.08
C ALA A 15 20.73 21.88 -2.92
N ILE A 16 21.48 20.86 -2.47
CA ILE A 16 20.93 19.52 -2.23
C ILE A 16 19.87 19.56 -1.13
N LEU A 17 20.15 20.23 -0.01
CA LEU A 17 19.21 20.33 1.11
C LEU A 17 17.93 21.06 0.70
N TRP A 18 18.04 22.17 -0.02
CA TRP A 18 16.88 22.87 -0.57
C TRP A 18 16.11 22.03 -1.57
N PHE A 19 16.77 21.26 -2.42
CA PHE A 19 16.11 20.35 -3.34
C PHE A 19 15.23 19.33 -2.60
N VAL A 20 15.75 18.69 -1.55
CA VAL A 20 15.00 17.72 -0.73
C VAL A 20 13.80 18.38 -0.05
N VAL A 21 14.00 19.57 0.53
CA VAL A 21 12.91 20.31 1.20
C VAL A 21 11.83 20.70 0.20
N LEU A 22 12.19 21.28 -0.95
CA LEU A 22 11.22 21.72 -1.95
C LEU A 22 10.46 20.54 -2.57
N LEU A 23 11.14 19.44 -2.83
CA LEU A 23 10.51 18.20 -3.29
C LEU A 23 9.47 17.70 -2.26
N SER A 24 9.83 17.75 -0.97
CA SER A 24 8.91 17.38 0.12
C SER A 24 7.73 18.34 0.19
N VAL A 25 7.94 19.64 0.00
CA VAL A 25 6.87 20.65 -0.07
C VAL A 25 5.91 20.35 -1.24
N CYS A 26 6.44 20.02 -2.42
CA CYS A 26 5.60 19.63 -3.56
C CYS A 26 4.74 18.40 -3.25
N SER A 27 5.34 17.39 -2.62
CA SER A 27 4.64 16.17 -2.21
C SER A 27 3.53 16.46 -1.19
N VAL A 28 3.83 17.26 -0.16
CA VAL A 28 2.86 17.67 0.87
C VAL A 28 1.74 18.52 0.27
N ALA A 29 2.05 19.44 -0.64
CA ALA A 29 1.05 20.29 -1.30
C ALA A 29 0.11 19.43 -2.16
N TYR A 30 0.64 18.46 -2.90
CA TYR A 30 -0.16 17.53 -3.68
C TYR A 30 -1.01 16.62 -2.78
N TRP A 31 -0.45 16.07 -1.70
CA TRP A 31 -1.21 15.31 -0.72
C TRP A 31 -2.36 16.15 -0.12
N THR A 32 -2.09 17.39 0.24
CA THR A 32 -3.11 18.32 0.75
C THR A 32 -4.22 18.56 -0.29
N TYR A 33 -3.85 18.71 -1.57
CA TYR A 33 -4.81 18.80 -2.65
C TYR A 33 -5.70 17.56 -2.72
N LEU A 34 -5.13 16.36 -2.67
CA LEU A 34 -5.89 15.10 -2.63
C LEU A 34 -6.84 15.03 -1.43
N MET A 35 -6.39 15.48 -0.25
CA MET A 35 -7.25 15.54 0.94
C MET A 35 -8.44 16.51 0.75
N ILE A 36 -8.24 17.62 0.04
CA ILE A 36 -9.32 18.55 -0.30
C ILE A 36 -10.30 17.92 -1.29
N VAL A 37 -9.80 17.25 -2.32
CA VAL A 37 -10.61 16.54 -3.33
C VAL A 37 -11.43 15.43 -2.67
N GLY A 38 -10.77 14.57 -1.88
CA GLY A 38 -11.41 13.41 -1.23
C GLY A 38 -12.24 13.76 0.03
N ARG A 39 -12.28 15.03 0.48
CA ARG A 39 -12.90 15.39 1.78
C ARG A 39 -14.38 15.03 1.90
N ARG A 40 -15.12 15.05 0.79
CA ARG A 40 -16.55 14.78 0.70
C ARG A 40 -16.86 13.40 0.14
N TYR A 41 -15.84 12.60 -0.14
CA TYR A 41 -16.06 11.28 -0.66
C TYR A 41 -16.75 10.41 0.40
N GLU A 42 -17.86 9.82 0.00
CA GLU A 42 -18.58 8.78 0.70
C GLU A 42 -18.56 7.53 -0.19
N SER A 43 -18.41 6.36 0.41
CA SER A 43 -18.49 5.10 -0.34
C SER A 43 -19.86 5.01 -1.00
N PRO A 44 -19.95 4.65 -2.28
CA PRO A 44 -21.24 4.36 -2.89
C PRO A 44 -21.99 3.27 -2.12
N PRO A 45 -23.33 3.24 -2.20
CA PRO A 45 -24.11 2.17 -1.61
C PRO A 45 -23.73 0.82 -2.23
N VAL A 46 -23.93 -0.25 -1.47
CA VAL A 46 -23.81 -1.61 -1.99
C VAL A 46 -24.99 -1.87 -2.91
N GLU A 47 -24.74 -2.24 -4.16
CA GLU A 47 -25.74 -2.57 -5.17
C GLU A 47 -25.77 -4.05 -5.53
N HIS A 48 -24.62 -4.73 -5.39
CA HIS A 48 -24.46 -6.15 -5.63
C HIS A 48 -24.24 -6.88 -4.32
N ASP A 49 -25.15 -7.82 -4.01
CA ASP A 49 -25.04 -8.62 -2.80
C ASP A 49 -23.87 -9.62 -2.86
N PRO A 50 -23.48 -10.28 -1.75
CA PRO A 50 -22.36 -11.21 -1.74
C PRO A 50 -22.46 -12.36 -2.71
N SER A 51 -23.66 -12.74 -3.18
CA SER A 51 -23.83 -13.83 -4.15
C SER A 51 -23.38 -13.46 -5.57
N ALA A 52 -23.22 -12.17 -5.85
CA ALA A 52 -22.68 -11.67 -7.10
C ALA A 52 -21.14 -11.75 -7.19
N VAL A 53 -20.48 -12.31 -6.16
CA VAL A 53 -19.02 -12.29 -6.03
C VAL A 53 -18.45 -13.70 -6.08
N GLN A 54 -17.41 -13.90 -6.92
CA GLN A 54 -16.47 -15.01 -6.82
C GLN A 54 -15.24 -14.53 -6.05
N VAL A 55 -14.84 -15.22 -4.98
CA VAL A 55 -13.61 -14.92 -4.24
C VAL A 55 -12.47 -15.78 -4.77
N ARG A 56 -11.35 -15.15 -5.08
CA ARG A 56 -10.06 -15.78 -5.43
C ARG A 56 -8.98 -15.37 -4.45
N LEU A 57 -8.59 -16.27 -3.57
CA LEU A 57 -7.54 -16.08 -2.58
C LEU A 57 -6.23 -16.65 -3.12
N LEU A 58 -5.17 -15.85 -3.14
CA LEU A 58 -3.88 -16.26 -3.68
C LEU A 58 -2.92 -16.65 -2.56
N SER A 59 -2.25 -17.80 -2.71
CA SER A 59 -1.28 -18.28 -1.73
C SER A 59 -0.09 -18.98 -2.37
N VAL A 60 1.05 -18.96 -1.67
CA VAL A 60 2.22 -19.72 -2.05
C VAL A 60 2.22 -21.10 -1.35
N ASP A 61 2.30 -21.12 0.01
CA ASP A 61 2.54 -22.38 0.74
C ASP A 61 1.91 -22.42 2.17
N SER A 62 1.03 -21.51 2.50
CA SER A 62 0.63 -21.26 3.90
C SER A 62 -0.78 -21.72 4.25
N ALA A 63 -1.08 -23.03 4.15
CA ALA A 63 -2.42 -23.59 4.34
C ALA A 63 -3.16 -23.11 5.61
N ARG A 64 -2.45 -22.92 6.75
CA ARG A 64 -3.08 -22.43 8.00
C ARG A 64 -3.55 -20.98 7.92
N ILE A 65 -2.76 -20.14 7.25
CA ILE A 65 -3.08 -18.71 7.08
C ILE A 65 -4.24 -18.59 6.09
N VAL A 66 -4.17 -19.35 5.00
CA VAL A 66 -5.24 -19.45 3.99
C VAL A 66 -6.55 -19.92 4.62
N GLN A 67 -6.51 -20.92 5.51
CA GLN A 67 -7.71 -21.41 6.19
C GLN A 67 -8.37 -20.31 7.04
N GLU A 68 -7.58 -19.53 7.82
CA GLU A 68 -8.10 -18.39 8.59
C GLU A 68 -8.81 -17.37 7.68
N SER A 69 -8.19 -17.07 6.53
CA SER A 69 -8.78 -16.15 5.55
C SER A 69 -10.05 -16.70 4.91
N VAL A 70 -10.08 -17.98 4.57
CA VAL A 70 -11.27 -18.65 4.02
C VAL A 70 -12.40 -18.73 5.04
N ASP A 71 -12.09 -19.01 6.30
CA ASP A 71 -13.06 -19.05 7.41
C ASP A 71 -13.72 -17.68 7.66
N ALA A 72 -13.03 -16.60 7.31
CA ALA A 72 -13.53 -15.22 7.43
C ALA A 72 -14.39 -14.79 6.23
N ILE A 73 -14.52 -15.59 5.17
CA ILE A 73 -15.39 -15.27 4.03
C ILE A 73 -16.84 -15.53 4.46
N PRO A 74 -17.75 -14.55 4.34
CA PRO A 74 -19.17 -14.73 4.69
C PRO A 74 -19.82 -15.93 3.98
N ASP A 75 -20.65 -16.69 4.68
CA ASP A 75 -21.34 -17.88 4.12
C ASP A 75 -22.22 -17.57 2.91
N SER A 76 -22.66 -16.32 2.76
CA SER A 76 -23.40 -15.83 1.61
C SER A 76 -22.59 -15.85 0.30
N ILE A 77 -21.25 -15.89 0.37
CA ILE A 77 -20.37 -16.10 -0.76
C ILE A 77 -20.11 -17.60 -0.88
N THR A 78 -20.72 -18.24 -1.86
CA THR A 78 -20.59 -19.69 -2.08
C THR A 78 -19.49 -20.06 -3.08
N ASP A 79 -19.05 -19.10 -3.88
CA ASP A 79 -18.08 -19.28 -4.96
C ASP A 79 -16.69 -18.84 -4.46
N ARG A 80 -15.95 -19.80 -3.83
CA ARG A 80 -14.70 -19.55 -3.13
C ARG A 80 -13.59 -20.43 -3.71
N HIS A 81 -12.53 -19.80 -4.20
CA HIS A 81 -11.38 -20.44 -4.79
C HIS A 81 -10.08 -20.03 -4.12
N VAL A 82 -9.20 -20.99 -3.89
CA VAL A 82 -7.82 -20.77 -3.49
C VAL A 82 -6.92 -21.08 -4.67
N ILE A 83 -6.13 -20.12 -5.09
CA ILE A 83 -5.15 -20.25 -6.17
C ILE A 83 -3.78 -20.38 -5.53
N ALA A 84 -3.23 -21.58 -5.54
CA ALA A 84 -2.02 -21.93 -4.82
C ALA A 84 -0.87 -22.30 -5.76
N GLU A 85 0.37 -21.97 -5.36
CA GLU A 85 1.56 -22.46 -6.07
C GLU A 85 1.92 -23.89 -5.63
N GLU A 86 1.57 -24.29 -4.42
CA GLU A 86 1.83 -25.62 -3.86
C GLU A 86 0.52 -26.31 -3.46
N PRO A 87 0.43 -27.65 -3.53
CA PRO A 87 -0.74 -28.39 -3.09
C PRO A 87 -1.07 -28.15 -1.61
N MET A 88 -2.33 -27.85 -1.31
CA MET A 88 -2.83 -27.69 0.06
C MET A 88 -4.27 -28.18 0.20
N GLU A 89 -4.66 -28.53 1.42
CA GLU A 89 -6.05 -28.89 1.75
C GLU A 89 -6.67 -27.74 2.55
N ILE A 90 -7.75 -27.18 2.02
CA ILE A 90 -8.50 -26.05 2.62
C ILE A 90 -9.97 -26.43 2.68
N ALA A 91 -10.57 -26.35 3.85
CA ALA A 91 -12.01 -26.53 4.01
C ALA A 91 -12.78 -25.29 3.54
N GLY A 92 -13.93 -25.50 2.90
CA GLY A 92 -14.83 -24.40 2.52
C GLY A 92 -14.45 -23.63 1.25
N ALA A 93 -13.42 -24.04 0.52
CA ALA A 93 -13.04 -23.48 -0.77
C ALA A 93 -12.53 -24.55 -1.74
N THR A 94 -12.61 -24.27 -3.04
CA THR A 94 -12.00 -25.12 -4.08
C THR A 94 -10.55 -24.70 -4.28
N VAL A 95 -9.62 -25.64 -4.06
CA VAL A 95 -8.18 -25.36 -4.25
C VAL A 95 -7.76 -25.69 -5.67
N HIS A 96 -7.09 -24.76 -6.31
CA HIS A 96 -6.47 -24.90 -7.61
C HIS A 96 -4.96 -24.73 -7.47
N VAL A 97 -4.18 -25.63 -8.00
CA VAL A 97 -2.71 -25.54 -8.04
C VAL A 97 -2.29 -25.03 -9.41
N VAL A 98 -1.56 -23.94 -9.44
CA VAL A 98 -1.04 -23.38 -10.70
C VAL A 98 0.04 -24.30 -11.25
N PRO A 99 -0.10 -24.89 -12.44
CA PRO A 99 0.89 -25.81 -12.98
C PRO A 99 2.24 -25.11 -13.24
N ASP A 100 3.34 -25.74 -12.91
CA ASP A 100 4.70 -25.22 -13.22
C ASP A 100 4.88 -24.93 -14.72
N ALA A 101 4.22 -25.76 -15.58
CA ALA A 101 4.26 -25.64 -17.03
C ALA A 101 3.40 -24.48 -17.58
N PHE A 102 2.65 -23.76 -16.75
CA PHE A 102 1.89 -22.60 -17.22
C PHE A 102 2.83 -21.43 -17.49
N GLU A 103 2.86 -20.97 -18.71
CA GLU A 103 3.68 -19.86 -19.18
C GLU A 103 2.80 -18.67 -19.58
N CYS A 104 3.19 -17.48 -19.16
CA CYS A 104 2.61 -16.18 -19.53
C CYS A 104 3.67 -15.07 -19.33
N GLU A 105 3.36 -13.84 -19.73
CA GLU A 105 4.28 -12.71 -19.49
C GLU A 105 4.32 -12.28 -18.02
N ALA A 106 3.24 -12.51 -17.29
CA ALA A 106 3.16 -12.16 -15.87
C ALA A 106 4.07 -13.03 -15.00
N ILE A 107 4.56 -12.46 -13.90
CA ILE A 107 5.48 -13.11 -12.97
C ILE A 107 4.86 -13.23 -11.57
N ARG A 108 5.27 -14.25 -10.82
CA ARG A 108 4.91 -14.42 -9.41
C ARG A 108 3.37 -14.39 -9.21
N LYS A 109 2.87 -13.50 -8.33
CA LYS A 109 1.46 -13.32 -8.05
C LYS A 109 0.67 -13.02 -9.33
N GLY A 110 1.18 -12.17 -10.21
CA GLY A 110 0.56 -11.89 -11.51
C GLY A 110 0.36 -13.15 -12.37
N ARG A 111 1.31 -14.09 -12.34
CA ARG A 111 1.19 -15.40 -13.04
C ARG A 111 0.03 -16.23 -12.49
N ALA A 112 -0.14 -16.25 -11.17
CA ALA A 112 -1.25 -16.97 -10.54
C ALA A 112 -2.61 -16.30 -10.82
N LEU A 113 -2.66 -14.96 -10.84
CA LEU A 113 -3.83 -14.17 -11.24
C LEU A 113 -4.23 -14.47 -12.69
N GLU A 114 -3.29 -14.42 -13.62
CA GLU A 114 -3.55 -14.70 -15.04
C GLU A 114 -3.96 -16.15 -15.27
N TRP A 115 -3.33 -17.09 -14.55
CA TRP A 115 -3.76 -18.49 -14.61
C TRP A 115 -5.20 -18.68 -14.13
N ALA A 116 -5.55 -18.04 -13.00
CA ALA A 116 -6.91 -18.13 -12.45
C ALA A 116 -7.94 -17.53 -13.41
N ARG A 117 -7.66 -16.35 -13.99
CA ARG A 117 -8.53 -15.74 -15.00
C ARG A 117 -8.81 -16.69 -16.17
N ARG A 118 -7.80 -17.40 -16.68
CA ARG A 118 -7.94 -18.30 -17.84
C ARG A 118 -8.56 -19.67 -17.51
N ASN A 119 -8.43 -20.15 -16.28
CA ASN A 119 -8.72 -21.54 -15.95
C ASN A 119 -9.80 -21.74 -14.87
N VAL A 120 -10.16 -20.69 -14.15
CA VAL A 120 -11.24 -20.73 -13.15
C VAL A 120 -12.42 -19.93 -13.68
N PRO A 121 -13.45 -20.58 -14.22
CA PRO A 121 -14.62 -19.89 -14.79
C PRO A 121 -15.29 -19.03 -13.74
N CYS A 122 -15.73 -17.82 -14.12
CA CYS A 122 -16.51 -16.93 -13.28
C CYS A 122 -17.86 -16.64 -13.94
N GLU A 123 -18.94 -17.04 -13.27
CA GLU A 123 -20.31 -16.71 -13.67
C GLU A 123 -20.89 -15.55 -12.81
N ARG A 124 -20.03 -14.95 -11.98
CA ARG A 124 -20.40 -13.84 -11.10
C ARG A 124 -20.10 -12.50 -11.75
N GLU A 125 -20.76 -11.47 -11.25
CA GLU A 125 -20.56 -10.09 -11.71
C GLU A 125 -19.15 -9.57 -11.35
N TYR A 126 -18.64 -9.98 -10.17
CA TYR A 126 -17.36 -9.54 -9.63
C TYR A 126 -16.46 -10.70 -9.26
N VAL A 127 -15.16 -10.49 -9.49
CA VAL A 127 -14.08 -11.28 -8.89
C VAL A 127 -13.45 -10.46 -7.78
N LEU A 128 -13.48 -10.98 -6.55
CA LEU A 128 -12.83 -10.37 -5.39
C LEU A 128 -11.51 -11.10 -5.10
N TYR A 129 -10.42 -10.40 -5.24
CA TYR A 129 -9.09 -10.91 -4.95
C TYR A 129 -8.68 -10.62 -3.51
N LEU A 130 -8.13 -11.64 -2.85
CA LEU A 130 -7.60 -11.60 -1.50
C LEU A 130 -6.16 -12.13 -1.48
N ASP A 131 -5.30 -11.51 -0.68
CA ASP A 131 -4.02 -12.09 -0.28
C ASP A 131 -4.24 -13.22 0.76
N GLU A 132 -3.28 -14.12 0.92
CA GLU A 132 -3.39 -15.28 1.80
C GLU A 132 -3.73 -14.96 3.27
N ASP A 133 -3.45 -13.74 3.71
CA ASP A 133 -3.66 -13.25 5.08
C ASP A 133 -4.76 -12.18 5.19
N SER A 134 -5.57 -12.02 4.15
CA SER A 134 -6.67 -11.06 4.16
C SER A 134 -7.89 -11.62 4.86
N ILE A 135 -8.30 -10.97 5.93
CA ILE A 135 -9.50 -11.30 6.70
C ILE A 135 -10.60 -10.32 6.35
N MET A 136 -11.66 -10.83 5.76
CA MET A 136 -12.83 -10.01 5.42
C MET A 136 -13.58 -9.61 6.70
N THR A 137 -13.76 -8.32 6.89
CA THR A 137 -14.57 -7.77 7.99
C THR A 137 -15.68 -6.89 7.43
N ASP A 138 -16.89 -7.01 8.00
CA ASP A 138 -18.05 -6.17 7.65
C ASP A 138 -18.41 -6.15 6.15
N PHE A 139 -18.11 -7.22 5.43
CA PHE A 139 -18.43 -7.32 4.00
C PHE A 139 -19.93 -7.56 3.83
N THR A 140 -20.60 -6.67 3.12
CA THR A 140 -22.04 -6.74 2.84
C THR A 140 -22.35 -6.82 1.34
N GLY A 141 -21.33 -6.73 0.49
CA GLY A 141 -21.43 -6.76 -0.98
C GLY A 141 -20.56 -5.71 -1.63
N VAL A 142 -20.81 -5.45 -2.91
CA VAL A 142 -19.98 -4.62 -3.79
C VAL A 142 -20.79 -3.42 -4.29
N PRO A 143 -20.27 -2.17 -4.21
CA PRO A 143 -20.82 -1.04 -4.95
C PRO A 143 -20.76 -1.27 -6.46
N ASP A 144 -21.65 -0.62 -7.22
CA ASP A 144 -21.61 -0.65 -8.67
C ASP A 144 -20.48 0.25 -9.18
N ALA A 145 -19.34 -0.36 -9.51
CA ALA A 145 -18.16 0.28 -10.08
C ALA A 145 -17.32 -0.78 -10.81
N ASP A 146 -16.44 -0.37 -11.72
CA ASP A 146 -15.57 -1.30 -12.46
C ASP A 146 -14.53 -1.95 -11.55
N VAL A 147 -13.97 -1.15 -10.62
CA VAL A 147 -13.01 -1.61 -9.61
C VAL A 147 -13.41 -1.04 -8.26
N VAL A 148 -13.55 -1.91 -7.27
CA VAL A 148 -13.84 -1.54 -5.88
C VAL A 148 -12.69 -1.95 -4.98
N GLN A 149 -12.03 -0.96 -4.39
CA GLN A 149 -10.94 -1.17 -3.43
C GLN A 149 -11.50 -1.17 -2.01
N TYR A 150 -11.38 -2.28 -1.30
CA TYR A 150 -11.60 -2.35 0.15
C TYR A 150 -10.36 -1.80 0.86
N ARG A 151 -10.57 -1.18 2.03
CA ARG A 151 -9.46 -0.60 2.81
C ARG A 151 -8.71 -1.70 3.55
N GLU A 152 -7.43 -1.50 3.74
CA GLU A 152 -6.63 -2.41 4.54
C GLU A 152 -6.50 -1.94 6.00
N ARG A 153 -6.35 -2.89 6.94
CA ARG A 153 -6.03 -2.65 8.34
C ARG A 153 -5.00 -3.68 8.81
N PRO A 154 -3.68 -3.41 8.63
CA PRO A 154 -2.66 -4.34 9.07
C PRO A 154 -2.67 -4.57 10.58
N ARG A 155 -2.76 -5.83 11.00
CA ARG A 155 -2.65 -6.29 12.39
C ARG A 155 -1.19 -6.52 12.75
N ARG A 156 -0.84 -6.36 14.02
CA ARG A 156 0.52 -6.61 14.48
C ARG A 156 0.85 -8.11 14.40
N SER A 157 1.87 -8.45 13.63
CA SER A 157 2.32 -9.82 13.44
C SER A 157 3.77 -10.06 13.92
N GLY A 158 4.38 -9.10 14.61
CA GLY A 158 5.76 -9.19 15.06
C GLY A 158 6.27 -7.88 15.67
N SER A 159 7.12 -7.16 14.97
CA SER A 159 7.78 -5.95 15.48
C SER A 159 6.79 -4.80 15.72
N TRP A 160 6.84 -4.19 16.91
CA TRP A 160 6.11 -2.95 17.21
C TRP A 160 6.48 -1.80 16.28
N LEU A 161 7.74 -1.69 15.87
CA LEU A 161 8.17 -0.61 14.98
C LEU A 161 7.58 -0.76 13.58
N THR A 162 7.44 -1.99 13.09
CA THR A 162 6.77 -2.22 11.79
C THR A 162 5.28 -1.92 11.89
N TYR A 163 4.63 -2.31 12.98
CA TYR A 163 3.23 -1.99 13.23
C TYR A 163 2.99 -0.48 13.29
N LEU A 164 3.79 0.27 14.05
CA LEU A 164 3.71 1.74 14.09
C LEU A 164 3.98 2.37 12.71
N ALA A 165 4.86 1.75 11.91
CA ALA A 165 5.12 2.21 10.54
C ALA A 165 3.93 1.95 9.59
N GLU A 166 3.14 0.89 9.83
CA GLU A 166 1.88 0.67 9.12
C GLU A 166 0.81 1.69 9.51
N ILE A 167 0.66 1.97 10.80
CA ILE A 167 -0.27 3.02 11.27
C ILE A 167 0.10 4.37 10.62
N PHE A 168 1.39 4.74 10.62
CA PHE A 168 1.88 5.94 9.96
C PHE A 168 1.58 5.94 8.45
N ARG A 169 1.85 4.83 7.76
CA ARG A 169 1.59 4.66 6.32
C ARG A 169 0.12 4.89 5.99
N LEU A 170 -0.78 4.26 6.72
CA LEU A 170 -2.21 4.42 6.46
C LEU A 170 -2.73 5.81 6.79
N GLY A 171 -2.09 6.51 7.72
CA GLY A 171 -2.36 7.93 7.94
C GLY A 171 -2.03 8.80 6.72
N PHE A 172 -0.95 8.48 6.01
CA PHE A 172 -0.66 9.08 4.71
C PHE A 172 -1.67 8.62 3.64
N GLN A 173 -2.00 7.34 3.58
CA GLN A 173 -2.87 6.74 2.56
C GLN A 173 -4.37 7.10 2.71
N VAL A 174 -4.76 7.88 3.70
CA VAL A 174 -6.13 8.48 3.75
C VAL A 174 -6.45 9.27 2.47
N GLU A 175 -5.44 9.70 1.72
CA GLU A 175 -5.58 10.31 0.40
C GLU A 175 -6.32 9.43 -0.63
N GLN A 176 -6.39 8.11 -0.44
CA GLN A 176 -7.15 7.19 -1.30
C GLN A 176 -8.61 7.63 -1.50
N ARG A 177 -9.18 8.38 -0.56
CA ARG A 177 -10.51 8.98 -0.71
C ARG A 177 -10.65 9.91 -1.92
N ALA A 178 -9.54 10.38 -2.48
CA ALA A 178 -9.54 11.18 -3.70
C ALA A 178 -9.52 10.33 -4.98
N PHE A 179 -9.11 9.06 -4.92
CA PHE A 179 -8.89 8.23 -6.10
C PHE A 179 -10.13 8.09 -7.00
N PRO A 180 -11.35 7.95 -6.44
CA PRO A 180 -12.57 7.94 -7.26
C PRO A 180 -12.82 9.22 -8.07
N SER A 181 -12.16 10.32 -7.71
CA SER A 181 -12.25 11.61 -8.44
C SER A 181 -11.08 11.83 -9.40
N LEU A 182 -10.14 10.91 -9.49
CA LEU A 182 -9.01 10.97 -10.40
C LEU A 182 -9.30 10.14 -11.65
N SER A 183 -8.75 10.53 -12.79
CA SER A 183 -8.83 9.70 -14.00
C SER A 183 -7.97 8.43 -13.90
N VAL A 184 -6.98 8.41 -12.99
CA VAL A 184 -6.15 7.23 -12.71
C VAL A 184 -5.92 7.15 -11.21
N PRO A 185 -6.33 6.08 -10.51
CA PRO A 185 -5.92 5.81 -9.14
C PRO A 185 -4.40 5.72 -9.02
N LEU A 186 -3.83 6.30 -7.96
CA LEU A 186 -2.36 6.38 -7.86
C LEU A 186 -1.70 5.05 -7.53
N TYR A 187 -2.42 4.14 -6.92
CA TYR A 187 -2.03 2.76 -6.60
C TYR A 187 -3.26 1.96 -6.20
N ALA A 188 -3.13 0.64 -6.21
CA ALA A 188 -4.11 -0.31 -5.70
C ALA A 188 -3.44 -1.30 -4.73
N TRP A 189 -4.26 -2.07 -4.03
CA TRP A 189 -3.85 -3.09 -3.08
C TRP A 189 -4.64 -4.38 -3.31
N GLY A 190 -3.95 -5.48 -3.55
CA GLY A 190 -4.55 -6.73 -3.99
C GLY A 190 -5.13 -7.63 -2.90
N GLY A 191 -4.97 -7.27 -1.63
CA GLY A 191 -5.56 -8.02 -0.52
C GLY A 191 -7.03 -7.71 -0.25
N GLY A 192 -7.68 -6.96 -1.13
CA GLY A 192 -9.09 -6.59 -1.02
C GLY A 192 -9.51 -5.72 -2.20
N ILE A 193 -9.49 -6.29 -3.41
CA ILE A 193 -9.90 -5.61 -4.64
C ILE A 193 -10.94 -6.44 -5.38
N ALA A 194 -12.14 -5.88 -5.57
CA ALA A 194 -13.17 -6.46 -6.41
C ALA A 194 -13.11 -5.80 -7.79
N ILE A 195 -13.14 -6.63 -8.81
CA ILE A 195 -13.03 -6.21 -10.22
C ILE A 195 -14.25 -6.78 -10.94
N ARG A 196 -14.91 -5.95 -11.74
CA ARG A 196 -16.00 -6.42 -12.61
C ARG A 196 -15.43 -7.50 -13.55
N ASN A 197 -16.08 -8.64 -13.62
CA ASN A 197 -15.57 -9.79 -14.38
C ASN A 197 -15.32 -9.45 -15.86
N GLU A 198 -16.19 -8.68 -16.48
CA GLU A 198 -16.00 -8.23 -17.87
C GLU A 198 -14.74 -7.38 -18.04
N LEU A 199 -14.44 -6.51 -17.08
CA LEU A 199 -13.23 -5.69 -17.12
C LEU A 199 -11.98 -6.57 -16.96
N GLU A 200 -12.00 -7.56 -16.06
CA GLU A 200 -10.87 -8.48 -15.87
C GLU A 200 -10.56 -9.27 -17.15
N GLU A 201 -11.61 -9.76 -17.83
CA GLU A 201 -11.46 -10.49 -19.09
C GLU A 201 -10.87 -9.63 -20.22
N HIS A 202 -11.13 -8.32 -20.20
CA HIS A 202 -10.64 -7.39 -21.20
C HIS A 202 -9.21 -6.94 -20.92
N VAL A 203 -8.92 -6.48 -19.71
CA VAL A 203 -7.61 -5.87 -19.33
C VAL A 203 -6.54 -6.92 -19.10
N THR A 204 -6.88 -8.07 -18.53
CA THR A 204 -5.98 -9.20 -18.21
C THR A 204 -4.86 -8.86 -17.20
N TRP A 205 -4.17 -9.90 -16.67
CA TRP A 205 -3.03 -9.74 -15.77
C TRP A 205 -1.68 -9.98 -16.48
N GLU A 206 -1.68 -10.06 -17.78
CA GLU A 206 -0.53 -10.48 -18.59
C GLU A 206 0.53 -9.38 -18.73
N THR A 207 1.11 -8.98 -17.60
CA THR A 207 2.15 -7.97 -17.51
C THR A 207 3.26 -8.40 -16.57
N SER A 208 4.52 -8.31 -17.00
CA SER A 208 5.69 -8.60 -16.17
C SER A 208 5.98 -7.46 -15.20
N THR A 209 5.33 -7.46 -14.03
CA THR A 209 5.41 -6.39 -13.04
C THR A 209 5.59 -6.93 -11.61
N MET A 210 6.05 -6.07 -10.70
CA MET A 210 6.15 -6.34 -9.26
C MET A 210 5.00 -5.75 -8.45
N ILE A 211 4.07 -5.04 -9.10
CA ILE A 211 2.94 -4.32 -8.50
C ILE A 211 1.67 -4.57 -9.33
N GLU A 212 1.34 -5.84 -9.49
CA GLU A 212 0.30 -6.34 -10.39
C GLU A 212 -1.04 -5.62 -10.21
N ASP A 213 -1.46 -5.39 -8.97
CA ASP A 213 -2.74 -4.74 -8.65
C ASP A 213 -2.78 -3.29 -9.16
N THR A 214 -1.71 -2.55 -8.91
CA THR A 214 -1.57 -1.17 -9.40
C THR A 214 -1.46 -1.12 -10.92
N THR A 215 -0.69 -2.04 -11.51
CA THR A 215 -0.49 -2.11 -12.96
C THR A 215 -1.80 -2.44 -13.68
N PHE A 216 -2.61 -3.36 -13.13
CA PHE A 216 -3.94 -3.68 -13.67
C PHE A 216 -4.83 -2.43 -13.70
N VAL A 217 -4.92 -1.70 -12.58
CA VAL A 217 -5.74 -0.49 -12.49
C VAL A 217 -5.23 0.62 -13.44
N TRP A 218 -3.91 0.73 -13.62
CA TRP A 218 -3.34 1.69 -14.57
C TRP A 218 -3.62 1.31 -16.03
N ASN A 219 -3.56 0.03 -16.38
CA ASN A 219 -3.95 -0.46 -17.71
C ASN A 219 -5.43 -0.22 -17.97
N ALA A 220 -6.31 -0.59 -17.02
CA ALA A 220 -7.74 -0.32 -17.13
C ALA A 220 -8.05 1.16 -17.36
N ALA A 221 -7.42 2.04 -16.58
CA ALA A 221 -7.61 3.49 -16.73
C ALA A 221 -6.98 4.08 -18.00
N ALA A 222 -6.04 3.38 -18.64
CA ALA A 222 -5.44 3.80 -19.91
C ALA A 222 -6.30 3.41 -21.11
N GLU A 223 -7.06 2.32 -21.01
CA GLU A 223 -7.91 1.82 -22.09
C GLU A 223 -9.26 2.53 -22.13
N GLU A 224 -9.88 2.74 -20.95
CA GLU A 224 -11.21 3.34 -20.84
C GLU A 224 -11.32 4.27 -19.62
N SER A 225 -12.46 4.96 -19.52
CA SER A 225 -12.79 5.74 -18.33
C SER A 225 -13.15 4.78 -17.20
N LEU A 226 -12.23 4.56 -16.27
CA LEU A 226 -12.38 3.65 -15.17
C LEU A 226 -13.28 4.23 -14.08
N ASP A 227 -14.38 3.54 -13.73
CA ASP A 227 -15.13 3.81 -12.52
C ASP A 227 -14.50 3.07 -11.34
N PHE A 228 -13.90 3.85 -10.45
CA PHE A 228 -13.17 3.33 -9.29
C PHE A 228 -13.86 3.76 -8.00
N ALA A 229 -14.20 2.81 -7.13
CA ALA A 229 -14.77 3.08 -5.83
C ALA A 229 -13.84 2.64 -4.68
N LEU A 230 -13.84 3.40 -3.59
CA LEU A 230 -13.20 3.03 -2.33
C LEU A 230 -14.27 2.64 -1.31
N ALA A 231 -14.37 1.36 -0.99
CA ALA A 231 -15.36 0.84 -0.06
C ALA A 231 -15.03 1.19 1.41
N THR A 232 -16.08 1.23 2.25
CA THR A 232 -15.93 1.55 3.67
C THR A 232 -15.33 0.41 4.50
N PRO A 233 -15.71 -0.88 4.30
CA PRO A 233 -15.15 -1.99 5.07
C PRO A 233 -13.63 -2.03 5.01
N LYS A 234 -13.00 -2.41 6.12
CA LYS A 234 -11.55 -2.61 6.24
C LYS A 234 -11.28 -4.09 6.34
N PHE A 235 -10.47 -4.64 5.45
CA PHE A 235 -10.01 -6.02 5.56
C PHE A 235 -8.72 -6.06 6.37
N ASP A 236 -8.66 -6.96 7.33
CA ASP A 236 -7.49 -7.13 8.16
C ASP A 236 -6.41 -7.91 7.38
N THR A 237 -5.14 -7.55 7.58
CA THR A 237 -3.98 -8.20 6.97
C THR A 237 -2.83 -8.22 7.98
N GLN A 238 -1.77 -8.95 7.69
CA GLN A 238 -0.62 -8.97 8.59
C GLN A 238 0.36 -7.84 8.26
N ALA A 239 0.70 -7.01 9.26
CA ALA A 239 1.83 -6.10 9.15
C ALA A 239 3.12 -6.89 8.87
N PRO A 240 4.12 -6.32 8.19
CA PRO A 240 5.40 -6.99 8.00
C PRO A 240 6.02 -7.41 9.35
N PRO A 241 6.38 -8.70 9.53
CA PRO A 241 6.80 -9.21 10.84
C PRO A 241 8.14 -8.65 11.31
N THR A 242 8.96 -8.16 10.40
CA THR A 242 10.30 -7.62 10.70
C THR A 242 10.59 -6.35 9.90
N ILE A 243 11.48 -5.50 10.40
CA ILE A 243 11.96 -4.30 9.69
C ILE A 243 12.55 -4.66 8.32
N ARG A 244 13.28 -5.78 8.22
CA ARG A 244 13.86 -6.23 6.95
C ARG A 244 12.78 -6.57 5.93
N ALA A 245 11.73 -7.27 6.35
CA ALA A 245 10.59 -7.61 5.48
C ALA A 245 9.87 -6.33 5.00
N MET A 246 9.67 -5.37 5.90
CA MET A 246 9.09 -4.08 5.56
C MET A 246 9.94 -3.29 4.55
N ILE A 247 11.26 -3.21 4.76
CA ILE A 247 12.18 -2.54 3.84
C ILE A 247 12.11 -3.20 2.46
N SER A 248 12.16 -4.54 2.38
CA SER A 248 12.05 -5.28 1.12
C SER A 248 10.73 -4.99 0.41
N GLN A 249 9.61 -4.99 1.13
CA GLN A 249 8.28 -4.69 0.57
C GLN A 249 8.21 -3.27 0.00
N ARG A 250 8.68 -2.26 0.75
CA ARG A 250 8.67 -0.85 0.31
C ARG A 250 9.61 -0.62 -0.88
N SER A 251 10.77 -1.29 -0.89
CA SER A 251 11.71 -1.24 -2.01
C SER A 251 11.07 -1.73 -3.30
N ARG A 252 10.35 -2.84 -3.24
CA ARG A 252 9.60 -3.40 -4.37
C ARG A 252 8.50 -2.45 -4.85
N TRP A 253 7.73 -1.87 -3.95
CA TRP A 253 6.65 -0.93 -4.32
C TRP A 253 7.17 0.30 -5.04
N LEU A 254 8.26 0.89 -4.56
CA LEU A 254 8.86 2.04 -5.25
C LEU A 254 9.41 1.64 -6.61
N ALA A 255 10.20 0.56 -6.68
CA ALA A 255 10.82 0.11 -7.92
C ALA A 255 9.76 -0.24 -8.99
N GLY A 256 8.72 -1.00 -8.61
CA GLY A 256 7.61 -1.33 -9.50
C GLY A 256 6.88 -0.07 -9.99
N SER A 257 6.53 0.85 -9.08
CA SER A 257 5.87 2.10 -9.46
C SER A 257 6.70 2.97 -10.43
N GLN A 258 8.03 2.93 -10.33
CA GLN A 258 8.90 3.62 -11.29
C GLN A 258 8.97 2.91 -12.63
N GLN A 259 9.08 1.58 -12.63
CA GLN A 259 9.13 0.76 -13.85
C GLN A 259 7.86 0.92 -14.67
N GLU A 260 6.71 0.81 -14.03
CA GLU A 260 5.40 0.87 -14.69
C GLU A 260 4.90 2.30 -14.95
N SER A 261 5.59 3.33 -14.49
CA SER A 261 5.18 4.73 -14.70
C SER A 261 5.01 5.11 -16.17
N GLY A 262 5.56 4.30 -17.09
CA GLY A 262 5.39 4.43 -18.54
C GLY A 262 3.95 4.31 -19.02
N LEU A 263 3.11 3.58 -18.31
CA LEU A 263 1.68 3.41 -18.59
C LEU A 263 0.88 4.70 -18.37
N LEU A 264 1.39 5.58 -17.51
CA LEU A 264 0.69 6.79 -17.12
C LEU A 264 0.83 7.90 -18.16
N ALA A 265 -0.24 8.69 -18.33
CA ALA A 265 -0.19 9.94 -19.08
C ALA A 265 0.91 10.87 -18.50
N PRO A 266 1.53 11.76 -19.30
CA PRO A 266 2.70 12.55 -18.89
C PRO A 266 2.53 13.32 -17.58
N ALA A 267 1.36 13.88 -17.30
CA ALA A 267 1.08 14.61 -16.07
C ALA A 267 1.08 13.67 -14.85
N TYR A 268 0.43 12.52 -14.94
CA TYR A 268 0.41 11.50 -13.87
C TYR A 268 1.79 10.88 -13.67
N ARG A 269 2.51 10.60 -14.75
CA ARG A 269 3.91 10.14 -14.71
C ARG A 269 4.79 11.11 -13.95
N PHE A 270 4.69 12.41 -14.24
CA PHE A 270 5.43 13.44 -13.51
C PHE A 270 5.07 13.45 -12.02
N LEU A 271 3.78 13.45 -11.69
CA LEU A 271 3.31 13.42 -10.31
C LEU A 271 3.79 12.19 -9.56
N THR A 272 3.68 11.01 -10.16
CA THR A 272 4.17 9.74 -9.58
C THR A 272 5.67 9.78 -9.36
N THR A 273 6.43 10.32 -10.31
CA THR A 273 7.89 10.49 -10.16
C THR A 273 8.23 11.42 -9.00
N VAL A 274 7.57 12.57 -8.89
CA VAL A 274 7.77 13.53 -7.76
C VAL A 274 7.44 12.86 -6.43
N ARG A 275 6.32 12.13 -6.34
CA ARG A 275 5.92 11.40 -5.12
C ARG A 275 6.94 10.34 -4.74
N ASN A 276 7.37 9.52 -5.68
CA ASN A 276 8.34 8.44 -5.47
C ASN A 276 9.69 9.01 -5.01
N LEU A 277 10.18 10.07 -5.64
CA LEU A 277 11.41 10.75 -5.21
C LEU A 277 11.27 11.39 -3.82
N ALA A 278 10.14 12.05 -3.55
CA ALA A 278 9.87 12.63 -2.23
C ALA A 278 9.84 11.53 -1.15
N TRP A 279 9.17 10.39 -1.42
CA TRP A 279 9.15 9.25 -0.50
C TRP A 279 10.54 8.67 -0.29
N ALA A 280 11.30 8.41 -1.36
CA ALA A 280 12.65 7.86 -1.27
C ALA A 280 13.65 8.79 -0.56
N LEU A 281 13.48 10.11 -0.65
CA LEU A 281 14.34 11.09 0.02
C LEU A 281 13.82 11.55 1.39
N SER A 282 12.61 11.12 1.78
CA SER A 282 11.99 11.48 3.06
C SER A 282 12.71 10.95 4.32
N PRO A 283 13.62 9.93 4.27
CA PRO A 283 14.48 9.61 5.42
C PRO A 283 15.26 10.79 5.94
N ALA A 284 15.56 11.79 5.11
CA ALA A 284 16.23 13.01 5.52
C ALA A 284 15.33 13.97 6.33
N VAL A 285 14.01 13.96 6.11
CA VAL A 285 13.06 14.96 6.64
C VAL A 285 13.15 15.16 8.15
N PRO A 286 13.20 14.12 9.01
CA PRO A 286 13.32 14.32 10.46
C PRO A 286 14.57 15.08 10.90
N PHE A 287 15.61 15.06 10.06
CA PHE A 287 16.91 15.65 10.37
C PHE A 287 17.10 17.05 9.77
N LEU A 288 16.34 17.40 8.73
CA LEU A 288 16.52 18.68 8.01
C LEU A 288 16.38 19.88 8.95
N THR A 289 15.49 19.83 9.92
CA THR A 289 15.29 20.90 10.92
C THR A 289 16.51 21.12 11.81
N LEU A 290 17.35 20.11 11.99
CA LEU A 290 18.52 20.11 12.85
C LEU A 290 19.80 20.49 12.11
N VAL A 291 19.83 20.37 10.78
CA VAL A 291 21.05 20.62 9.98
C VAL A 291 21.69 21.98 10.26
N PRO A 292 20.94 23.12 10.34
CA PRO A 292 21.52 24.41 10.62
C PRO A 292 22.25 24.52 11.96
N LEU A 293 21.89 23.66 12.94
CA LEU A 293 22.56 23.61 14.24
C LEU A 293 23.98 23.04 14.15
N PHE A 294 24.21 22.13 13.16
CA PHE A 294 25.51 21.49 12.99
C PHE A 294 26.40 22.17 11.95
N VAL A 295 25.81 22.93 11.01
CA VAL A 295 26.51 23.62 9.93
C VAL A 295 26.01 25.06 9.77
N PRO A 296 26.09 25.90 10.82
CA PRO A 296 25.54 27.26 10.81
C PRO A 296 26.17 28.09 9.70
N GLY A 297 25.37 28.95 9.07
CA GLY A 297 25.82 29.83 7.98
C GLY A 297 26.19 29.14 6.67
N THR A 298 25.97 27.83 6.57
CA THR A 298 26.27 27.04 5.35
C THR A 298 25.08 27.04 4.38
N ILE A 299 23.85 27.14 4.90
CA ILE A 299 22.63 27.03 4.13
C ILE A 299 22.16 28.41 3.71
N ALA A 300 21.98 28.61 2.39
CA ALA A 300 21.39 29.84 1.89
C ALA A 300 19.98 30.03 2.45
N PHE A 301 19.63 31.24 2.87
CA PHE A 301 18.32 31.55 3.48
C PHE A 301 17.98 30.64 4.68
N GLU A 302 18.94 30.43 5.58
CA GLU A 302 18.90 29.47 6.68
C GLU A 302 17.58 29.51 7.50
N THR A 303 17.13 30.72 7.87
CA THR A 303 15.85 30.91 8.61
C THR A 303 14.65 30.38 7.81
N ALA A 304 14.59 30.70 6.51
CA ALA A 304 13.51 30.20 5.64
C ALA A 304 13.59 28.68 5.52
N PHE A 305 14.81 28.13 5.35
CA PHE A 305 15.02 26.68 5.32
C PHE A 305 14.51 26.01 6.60
N GLN A 306 14.82 26.54 7.77
CA GLN A 306 14.34 26.01 9.05
C GLN A 306 12.81 26.03 9.14
N ILE A 307 12.18 27.17 8.82
CA ILE A 307 10.71 27.32 8.88
C ILE A 307 10.04 26.29 7.96
N VAL A 308 10.51 26.17 6.72
CA VAL A 308 9.92 25.23 5.74
C VAL A 308 10.16 23.78 6.16
N SER A 309 11.35 23.45 6.67
CA SER A 309 11.67 22.10 7.17
C SER A 309 10.79 21.70 8.36
N ILE A 310 10.55 22.63 9.30
CA ILE A 310 9.61 22.41 10.42
C ILE A 310 8.20 22.18 9.87
N GLY A 311 7.76 22.98 8.89
CA GLY A 311 6.47 22.80 8.23
C GLY A 311 6.33 21.42 7.62
N VAL A 312 7.30 20.95 6.84
CA VAL A 312 7.32 19.60 6.26
C VAL A 312 7.29 18.52 7.34
N PHE A 313 8.13 18.67 8.38
CA PHE A 313 8.15 17.70 9.47
C PHE A 313 6.81 17.65 10.24
N SER A 314 6.08 18.74 10.35
CA SER A 314 4.77 18.77 11.00
C SER A 314 3.76 17.84 10.31
N PHE A 315 3.88 17.58 9.00
CA PHE A 315 3.04 16.61 8.31
C PHE A 315 3.32 15.17 8.72
N VAL A 316 4.53 14.83 9.15
CA VAL A 316 4.82 13.51 9.75
C VAL A 316 3.95 13.30 10.99
N LEU A 317 3.76 14.34 11.81
CA LEU A 317 2.86 14.28 12.97
C LEU A 317 1.39 14.21 12.55
N VAL A 318 0.98 14.96 11.53
CA VAL A 318 -0.38 14.92 10.98
C VAL A 318 -0.71 13.51 10.50
N TRP A 319 0.16 12.88 9.72
CA TRP A 319 -0.04 11.52 9.23
C TRP A 319 -0.09 10.50 10.38
N SER A 320 0.74 10.67 11.41
CA SER A 320 0.67 9.83 12.61
C SER A 320 -0.70 9.92 13.30
N VAL A 321 -1.24 11.14 13.47
CA VAL A 321 -2.57 11.35 14.07
C VAL A 321 -3.67 10.75 13.20
N LEU A 322 -3.60 10.94 11.88
CA LEU A 322 -4.59 10.37 10.95
C LEU A 322 -4.57 8.84 10.97
N GLY A 323 -3.38 8.23 11.05
CA GLY A 323 -3.23 6.78 11.17
C GLY A 323 -3.84 6.22 12.44
N VAL A 324 -3.56 6.84 13.60
CA VAL A 324 -4.17 6.46 14.88
C VAL A 324 -5.70 6.51 14.81
N ARG A 325 -6.25 7.57 14.21
CA ARG A 325 -7.71 7.69 14.00
C ARG A 325 -8.26 6.65 13.02
N TYR A 326 -7.50 6.29 12.01
CA TYR A 326 -7.91 5.28 11.03
C TYR A 326 -8.02 3.88 11.66
N TYR A 327 -7.12 3.57 12.60
CA TYR A 327 -7.08 2.30 13.31
C TYR A 327 -8.00 2.24 14.54
N ASP A 328 -8.53 3.39 14.99
CA ASP A 328 -9.22 3.54 16.27
C ASP A 328 -8.34 3.10 17.46
N GLU A 329 -7.03 3.40 17.38
CA GLU A 329 -6.03 2.99 18.34
C GLU A 329 -6.11 3.75 19.66
N SER A 330 -5.62 3.11 20.71
CA SER A 330 -5.54 3.71 22.04
C SER A 330 -4.66 4.96 22.05
N TRP A 331 -4.96 5.88 22.97
CA TRP A 331 -4.16 7.11 23.12
C TRP A 331 -2.69 6.82 23.47
N LEU A 332 -2.39 5.67 24.13
CA LEU A 332 -1.01 5.25 24.46
C LEU A 332 -0.23 4.90 23.19
N VAL A 333 -0.82 4.15 22.29
CA VAL A 333 -0.24 3.84 20.96
C VAL A 333 -0.05 5.13 20.19
N GLY A 334 -1.04 6.03 20.22
CA GLY A 334 -0.95 7.35 19.60
C GLY A 334 0.21 8.19 20.15
N LEU A 335 0.39 8.22 21.46
CA LEU A 335 1.53 8.93 22.09
C LEU A 335 2.86 8.27 21.70
N ALA A 336 2.94 6.95 21.74
CA ALA A 336 4.15 6.22 21.32
C ALA A 336 4.51 6.53 19.86
N LEU A 337 3.51 6.53 18.96
CA LEU A 337 3.71 6.87 17.56
C LEU A 337 4.17 8.32 17.37
N LEU A 338 3.58 9.29 18.08
CA LEU A 338 4.01 10.70 17.99
C LEU A 338 5.45 10.89 18.45
N VAL A 339 5.85 10.27 19.56
CA VAL A 339 7.23 10.34 20.08
C VAL A 339 8.21 9.63 19.13
N LEU A 340 7.84 8.48 18.58
CA LEU A 340 8.67 7.68 17.69
C LEU A 340 8.54 8.06 16.22
N SER A 341 7.71 9.06 15.87
CA SER A 341 7.43 9.43 14.48
C SER A 341 8.68 9.74 13.65
N PRO A 342 9.78 10.33 14.16
CA PRO A 342 11.00 10.50 13.38
C PRO A 342 11.64 9.16 12.99
N ILE A 343 11.63 8.18 13.90
CA ILE A 343 12.20 6.84 13.67
C ILE A 343 11.27 6.05 12.74
N VAL A 344 9.98 6.10 12.99
CA VAL A 344 8.96 5.40 12.20
C VAL A 344 8.94 5.89 10.76
N SER A 345 8.94 7.21 10.54
CA SER A 345 8.99 7.78 9.20
C SER A 345 10.29 7.47 8.47
N LEU A 346 11.43 7.47 9.19
CA LEU A 346 12.72 7.04 8.66
C LEU A 346 12.65 5.57 8.17
N LEU A 347 12.19 4.66 9.03
CA LEU A 347 12.12 3.23 8.71
C LEU A 347 11.14 2.95 7.55
N HIS A 348 9.98 3.62 7.56
CA HIS A 348 9.01 3.53 6.47
C HIS A 348 9.61 3.93 5.12
N SER A 349 10.42 4.98 5.09
CA SER A 349 10.98 5.56 3.88
C SER A 349 12.28 4.90 3.43
N LEU A 350 12.99 4.23 4.36
CA LEU A 350 14.26 3.57 4.06
C LEU A 350 14.11 2.52 2.96
N GLY A 351 12.98 1.78 2.96
CA GLY A 351 12.70 0.83 1.89
C GLY A 351 12.55 1.50 0.53
N ALA A 352 11.89 2.65 0.47
CA ALA A 352 11.77 3.43 -0.75
C ALA A 352 13.15 3.94 -1.23
N PHE A 353 13.98 4.43 -0.32
CA PHE A 353 15.35 4.83 -0.65
C PHE A 353 16.16 3.66 -1.24
N VAL A 354 16.07 2.48 -0.63
CA VAL A 354 16.71 1.27 -1.15
C VAL A 354 16.20 0.93 -2.55
N GLY A 355 14.87 0.99 -2.76
CA GLY A 355 14.26 0.76 -4.07
C GLY A 355 14.70 1.74 -5.15
N LEU A 356 15.02 2.99 -4.76
CA LEU A 356 15.54 4.00 -5.68
C LEU A 356 16.98 3.74 -6.09
N VAL A 357 17.88 3.40 -5.14
CA VAL A 357 19.32 3.29 -5.39
C VAL A 357 19.75 1.89 -5.79
N SER A 358 18.98 0.88 -5.43
CA SER A 358 19.25 -0.54 -5.72
C SER A 358 17.90 -1.27 -5.91
N PRO A 359 17.22 -1.01 -7.04
CA PRO A 359 15.95 -1.66 -7.31
C PRO A 359 16.12 -3.18 -7.31
N PRO A 360 15.21 -3.93 -6.67
CA PRO A 360 15.29 -5.38 -6.65
C PRO A 360 15.07 -5.94 -8.06
N THR A 361 15.93 -6.87 -8.48
CA THR A 361 15.79 -7.61 -9.74
C THR A 361 15.00 -8.90 -9.55
N ASP A 362 14.97 -9.41 -8.34
CA ASP A 362 14.14 -10.54 -7.89
C ASP A 362 13.63 -10.25 -6.48
N PHE A 363 12.48 -10.79 -6.14
CA PHE A 363 11.91 -10.62 -4.81
C PHE A 363 11.29 -11.92 -4.31
N SER A 364 11.41 -12.14 -3.02
CA SER A 364 10.63 -13.14 -2.30
C SER A 364 9.36 -12.50 -1.73
N VAL A 365 8.27 -13.25 -1.74
CA VAL A 365 7.04 -12.86 -1.05
C VAL A 365 7.34 -12.63 0.43
N THR A 366 6.74 -11.62 1.04
CA THR A 366 6.84 -11.39 2.49
C THR A 366 6.19 -12.57 3.21
N ARG A 367 6.99 -13.40 3.87
CA ARG A 367 6.45 -14.54 4.63
C ARG A 367 5.55 -14.05 5.74
N LYS A 368 4.37 -14.61 5.80
CA LYS A 368 3.39 -14.35 6.86
C LYS A 368 3.72 -15.17 8.10
N VAL A 369 3.27 -14.73 9.25
CA VAL A 369 3.38 -15.49 10.50
C VAL A 369 2.11 -16.28 10.73
N LYS A 370 2.23 -17.35 11.55
CA LYS A 370 1.08 -18.19 11.88
C LYS A 370 0.02 -17.36 12.62
N PRO A 371 -1.27 -17.66 12.41
CA PRO A 371 -2.38 -16.92 13.02
C PRO A 371 -2.25 -16.71 14.53
N GLU A 372 -1.75 -17.71 15.26
CA GLU A 372 -1.60 -17.64 16.71
C GLU A 372 -0.57 -16.61 17.20
N LEU A 373 0.27 -16.11 16.29
CA LEU A 373 1.27 -15.07 16.55
C LEU A 373 0.82 -13.68 16.11
N VAL A 374 -0.33 -13.57 15.48
CA VAL A 374 -0.93 -12.29 15.09
C VAL A 374 -1.74 -11.75 16.29
N GLU A 375 -1.58 -10.48 16.60
CA GLU A 375 -2.37 -9.86 17.66
C GLU A 375 -3.83 -9.79 17.26
N ARG A 376 -4.71 -10.31 18.11
CA ARG A 376 -6.14 -10.27 17.90
C ARG A 376 -6.67 -8.85 18.15
N THR A 377 -7.63 -8.46 17.37
CA THR A 377 -8.35 -7.19 17.59
C THR A 377 -9.16 -7.25 18.89
N GLU A 378 -9.50 -6.09 19.44
CA GLU A 378 -10.36 -6.05 20.66
C GLU A 378 -11.69 -6.76 20.45
N ALA A 379 -12.31 -6.60 19.26
CA ALA A 379 -13.54 -7.28 18.89
C ALA A 379 -13.41 -8.83 18.90
N GLU A 380 -12.28 -9.37 18.43
CA GLU A 380 -12.01 -10.82 18.48
C GLU A 380 -11.77 -11.32 19.90
N ARG A 381 -11.23 -10.48 20.79
CA ARG A 381 -11.03 -10.82 22.23
C ARG A 381 -12.32 -10.80 23.00
N GLU A 382 -13.23 -9.85 22.69
CA GLU A 382 -14.54 -9.75 23.31
C GLU A 382 -15.46 -10.89 22.90
N ALA A 383 -15.39 -11.37 21.64
CA ALA A 383 -16.20 -12.48 21.15
C ALA A 383 -15.80 -13.84 21.74
N GLU A 384 -14.58 -14.01 22.26
CA GLU A 384 -14.14 -15.26 22.92
C GLU A 384 -14.29 -15.21 24.45
N GLY A 385 -14.61 -14.05 25.02
CA GLY A 385 -14.76 -13.87 26.47
C GLY A 385 -16.20 -14.09 27.00
N ASP A 386 -17.15 -14.36 26.12
CA ASP A 386 -18.52 -14.77 26.40
C ASP A 386 -18.68 -16.29 26.10
#